data_75a0bb51ded0b1500bc7d8a978a9bede
#
_entry.id   75a0bb51ded0b1500bc7d8a978a9bede
#
_cell.length_a   1.000
_cell.length_b   1.000
_cell.length_c   1.000
_cell.angle_alpha   90.00
_cell.angle_beta   90.00
_cell.angle_gamma   90.00
#
_symmetry.space_group_name_H-M   'P 1'
#
loop_
_entity.id
_entity.type
_entity.pdbx_description
1 polymer ?
#
loop_
_entity_poly.entity_id
_entity_poly.type
_entity_poly.pdbx_seq_one_letter_code
_entity_poly.pdbx_strand_id
1 'polypeptide(L)'
;MEFWHFGVPSIKNIEVMAKKCEDLDFNGLTLTDSQNLSNETYIALTLAARATTKLMLGPGVTNPLTRHAAVTASAIATLQEVSEGRAILGIGRGDSSLFNIGHKPVPPRVFQTYIETLQIYLNGGSLKANGYESQLKWLENTNNKKVPIDVAATGPKIIGVGAMTSERVSFALGADVDRLAWGVSQIEQSILDSNQMISSKPSLGAYLNICVHDDIERAAELVRPGVGIFAHFTGMSGANRDHVNQADQSTFDKLGSNYDKHRHGRGDATHAQEMSFEFIDRFSVIGPPEVCIKKINAIKAIGIERISVIGPRPDHFGAEADQAQERFAADIIPTFRG
;
A
#
# COMPACT_ATOMS: atom_id res chain seq x y z
N MET A 1 11.68 -2.02 -12.47
CA MET A 1 10.99 -1.74 -11.18
C MET A 1 9.81 -0.83 -11.43
N GLU A 2 8.64 -1.12 -10.84
CA GLU A 2 7.46 -0.24 -10.93
C GLU A 2 7.44 0.77 -9.77
N PHE A 3 7.02 2.01 -10.07
CA PHE A 3 6.79 3.05 -9.07
C PHE A 3 5.33 3.51 -9.13
N TRP A 4 4.67 3.45 -7.98
CA TRP A 4 3.28 3.81 -7.81
C TRP A 4 3.14 4.99 -6.88
N HIS A 5 2.41 6.02 -7.28
CA HIS A 5 2.12 7.13 -6.37
C HIS A 5 1.05 6.71 -5.35
N PHE A 6 1.27 7.07 -4.08
CA PHE A 6 0.31 6.85 -3.00
C PHE A 6 -0.37 8.17 -2.65
N GLY A 7 -1.68 8.25 -2.87
CA GLY A 7 -2.45 9.47 -2.71
C GLY A 7 -3.65 9.33 -1.76
N VAL A 8 -4.20 10.49 -1.39
CA VAL A 8 -5.46 10.61 -0.66
C VAL A 8 -6.53 11.10 -1.62
N PRO A 9 -7.71 10.43 -1.71
CA PRO A 9 -8.73 10.82 -2.64
C PRO A 9 -9.31 12.21 -2.33
N SER A 10 -9.32 13.09 -3.33
CA SER A 10 -9.94 14.40 -3.30
C SER A 10 -10.68 14.63 -4.61
N ILE A 11 -11.99 14.57 -4.60
CA ILE A 11 -12.84 14.69 -5.80
C ILE A 11 -12.54 15.98 -6.59
N LYS A 12 -12.13 17.05 -5.91
CA LYS A 12 -11.79 18.31 -6.56
C LYS A 12 -10.51 18.25 -7.41
N ASN A 13 -9.56 17.38 -7.04
CA ASN A 13 -8.20 17.41 -7.59
C ASN A 13 -7.77 16.07 -8.21
N ILE A 14 -8.59 15.03 -8.11
CA ILE A 14 -8.16 13.67 -8.46
C ILE A 14 -7.76 13.51 -9.92
N GLU A 15 -8.49 14.14 -10.84
CA GLU A 15 -8.18 14.07 -12.28
C GLU A 15 -6.83 14.74 -12.60
N VAL A 16 -6.57 15.91 -11.97
CA VAL A 16 -5.29 16.62 -12.08
C VAL A 16 -4.16 15.81 -11.49
N MET A 17 -4.36 15.23 -10.29
CA MET A 17 -3.37 14.37 -9.63
C MET A 17 -3.05 13.15 -10.49
N ALA A 18 -4.06 12.45 -10.99
CA ALA A 18 -3.88 11.26 -11.80
C ALA A 18 -3.13 11.57 -13.10
N LYS A 19 -3.50 12.66 -13.77
CA LYS A 19 -2.80 13.10 -14.97
C LYS A 19 -1.34 13.50 -14.67
N LYS A 20 -1.09 14.25 -13.58
CA LYS A 20 0.27 14.56 -13.14
C LYS A 20 1.09 13.28 -12.89
N CYS A 21 0.51 12.26 -12.24
CA CYS A 21 1.20 10.98 -12.04
C CYS A 21 1.53 10.27 -13.37
N GLU A 22 0.60 10.27 -14.32
CA GLU A 22 0.83 9.69 -15.66
C GLU A 22 1.90 10.46 -16.44
N ASP A 23 1.88 11.79 -16.40
CA ASP A 23 2.85 12.67 -17.07
C ASP A 23 4.26 12.58 -16.44
N LEU A 24 4.33 12.33 -15.14
CA LEU A 24 5.57 12.06 -14.39
C LEU A 24 6.02 10.60 -14.48
N ASP A 25 5.38 9.82 -15.33
CA ASP A 25 5.77 8.45 -15.62
C ASP A 25 5.67 7.46 -14.44
N PHE A 26 4.80 7.70 -13.46
CA PHE A 26 4.45 6.66 -12.51
C PHE A 26 3.72 5.50 -13.20
N ASN A 27 3.98 4.27 -12.77
CA ASN A 27 3.29 3.09 -13.28
C ASN A 27 1.84 2.99 -12.79
N GLY A 28 1.54 3.56 -11.62
CA GLY A 28 0.21 3.52 -11.05
C GLY A 28 -0.04 4.57 -9.97
N LEU A 29 -1.31 4.68 -9.61
CA LEU A 29 -1.81 5.51 -8.50
C LEU A 29 -2.66 4.63 -7.58
N THR A 30 -2.31 4.63 -6.29
CA THR A 30 -3.16 4.04 -5.25
C THR A 30 -3.75 5.12 -4.37
N LEU A 31 -5.02 4.97 -4.01
CA LEU A 31 -5.75 5.91 -3.16
C LEU A 31 -6.17 5.26 -1.85
N THR A 32 -5.99 5.98 -0.73
CA THR A 32 -6.46 5.51 0.59
C THR A 32 -7.98 5.31 0.59
N ASP A 33 -8.45 4.25 1.27
CA ASP A 33 -9.88 3.98 1.47
C ASP A 33 -10.25 4.14 2.95
N SER A 34 -10.43 5.40 3.37
CA SER A 34 -10.72 5.81 4.74
C SER A 34 -11.89 6.78 4.75
N GLN A 35 -13.10 6.24 4.76
CA GLN A 35 -14.37 6.94 4.53
C GLN A 35 -14.64 8.15 5.44
N ASN A 36 -14.05 8.18 6.65
CA ASN A 36 -14.19 9.31 7.58
C ASN A 36 -13.06 10.36 7.47
N LEU A 37 -12.03 10.08 6.66
CA LEU A 37 -10.85 10.93 6.53
C LEU A 37 -10.69 11.53 5.12
N SER A 38 -11.35 10.94 4.11
CA SER A 38 -11.23 11.35 2.71
C SER A 38 -12.51 11.08 1.92
N ASN A 39 -12.57 11.53 0.67
CA ASN A 39 -13.66 11.20 -0.23
C ASN A 39 -13.71 9.70 -0.55
N GLU A 40 -14.84 9.24 -1.12
CA GLU A 40 -15.03 7.84 -1.49
C GLU A 40 -14.04 7.42 -2.57
N THR A 41 -13.33 6.32 -2.30
CA THR A 41 -12.16 5.90 -3.07
C THR A 41 -12.51 5.39 -4.47
N TYR A 42 -13.54 4.57 -4.62
CA TYR A 42 -13.90 4.00 -5.93
C TYR A 42 -14.48 5.06 -6.88
N ILE A 43 -15.19 6.07 -6.35
CA ILE A 43 -15.62 7.22 -7.14
C ILE A 43 -14.41 8.00 -7.63
N ALA A 44 -13.46 8.29 -6.75
CA ALA A 44 -12.22 8.99 -7.11
C ALA A 44 -11.39 8.21 -8.13
N LEU A 45 -11.23 6.90 -7.95
CA LEU A 45 -10.51 6.04 -8.90
C LEU A 45 -11.19 5.99 -10.27
N THR A 46 -12.53 6.04 -10.33
CA THR A 46 -13.27 6.10 -11.58
C THR A 46 -12.99 7.40 -12.34
N LEU A 47 -12.96 8.54 -11.65
CA LEU A 47 -12.59 9.82 -12.26
C LEU A 47 -11.13 9.81 -12.74
N ALA A 48 -10.19 9.27 -11.93
CA ALA A 48 -8.80 9.08 -12.33
C ALA A 48 -8.65 8.20 -13.56
N ALA A 49 -9.42 7.10 -13.65
CA ALA A 49 -9.43 6.22 -14.82
C ALA A 49 -9.86 6.91 -16.10
N ARG A 50 -10.83 7.81 -16.01
CA ARG A 50 -11.34 8.62 -17.13
C ARG A 50 -10.35 9.70 -17.58
N ALA A 51 -9.51 10.19 -16.66
CA ALA A 51 -8.52 11.23 -16.93
C ALA A 51 -7.19 10.69 -17.48
N THR A 52 -6.96 9.38 -17.42
CA THR A 52 -5.68 8.73 -17.78
C THR A 52 -5.87 7.60 -18.77
N THR A 53 -4.78 7.21 -19.45
CA THR A 53 -4.83 6.19 -20.53
C THR A 53 -3.97 4.96 -20.23
N LYS A 54 -2.93 5.07 -19.42
CA LYS A 54 -1.96 3.97 -19.12
C LYS A 54 -1.69 3.78 -17.62
N LEU A 55 -2.08 4.76 -16.79
CA LEU A 55 -1.85 4.70 -15.35
C LEU A 55 -2.67 3.56 -14.72
N MET A 56 -2.02 2.62 -14.02
CA MET A 56 -2.69 1.59 -13.23
C MET A 56 -3.34 2.22 -11.99
N LEU A 57 -4.48 1.68 -11.52
CA LEU A 57 -5.31 2.34 -10.50
C LEU A 57 -5.84 1.34 -9.47
N GLY A 58 -5.84 1.71 -8.20
CA GLY A 58 -6.41 0.87 -7.16
C GLY A 58 -6.51 1.51 -5.79
N PRO A 59 -7.27 0.92 -4.85
CA PRO A 59 -7.21 1.34 -3.46
C PRO A 59 -5.86 0.97 -2.83
N GLY A 60 -5.34 1.84 -1.98
CA GLY A 60 -4.12 1.61 -1.21
C GLY A 60 -4.32 1.91 0.29
N VAL A 61 -5.10 1.10 1.06
CA VAL A 61 -5.79 -0.13 0.70
C VAL A 61 -7.22 -0.13 1.23
N THR A 62 -8.10 -0.90 0.58
CA THR A 62 -9.42 -1.20 1.15
C THR A 62 -9.34 -2.26 2.25
N ASN A 63 -10.47 -2.64 2.87
CA ASN A 63 -10.53 -3.59 3.96
C ASN A 63 -11.81 -4.46 3.90
N PRO A 64 -11.85 -5.62 4.60
CA PRO A 64 -12.98 -6.55 4.55
C PRO A 64 -14.25 -6.11 5.27
N LEU A 65 -14.22 -5.07 6.10
CA LEU A 65 -15.33 -4.75 7.00
C LEU A 65 -16.26 -3.67 6.45
N THR A 66 -15.69 -2.70 5.72
CA THR A 66 -16.48 -1.55 5.24
C THR A 66 -17.37 -1.88 4.04
N ARG A 67 -17.09 -2.99 3.34
CA ARG A 67 -17.89 -3.47 2.22
C ARG A 67 -17.98 -4.99 2.21
N HIS A 68 -19.14 -5.53 1.87
CA HIS A 68 -19.29 -6.96 1.59
C HIS A 68 -18.42 -7.38 0.38
N ALA A 69 -17.87 -8.59 0.38
CA ALA A 69 -16.97 -9.06 -0.67
C ALA A 69 -17.57 -8.93 -2.09
N ALA A 70 -18.86 -9.21 -2.27
CA ALA A 70 -19.54 -9.01 -3.55
C ALA A 70 -19.54 -7.54 -4.00
N VAL A 71 -19.68 -6.59 -3.04
CA VAL A 71 -19.68 -5.15 -3.35
C VAL A 71 -18.27 -4.70 -3.73
N THR A 72 -17.24 -5.14 -3.00
CA THR A 72 -15.84 -4.84 -3.32
C THR A 72 -15.45 -5.43 -4.68
N ALA A 73 -15.82 -6.69 -4.95
CA ALA A 73 -15.54 -7.34 -6.23
C ALA A 73 -16.24 -6.63 -7.39
N SER A 74 -17.52 -6.25 -7.23
CA SER A 74 -18.25 -5.50 -8.24
C SER A 74 -17.64 -4.12 -8.49
N ALA A 75 -17.27 -3.38 -7.44
CA ALA A 75 -16.69 -2.05 -7.58
C ALA A 75 -15.34 -2.08 -8.33
N ILE A 76 -14.44 -3.01 -7.95
CA ILE A 76 -13.13 -3.09 -8.60
C ILE A 76 -13.20 -3.66 -10.02
N ALA A 77 -14.11 -4.60 -10.28
CA ALA A 77 -14.35 -5.10 -11.64
C ALA A 77 -14.98 -4.03 -12.56
N THR A 78 -15.84 -3.16 -12.02
CA THR A 78 -16.34 -1.98 -12.73
C THR A 78 -15.20 -1.01 -13.04
N LEU A 79 -14.29 -0.76 -12.09
CA LEU A 79 -13.09 0.04 -12.34
C LEU A 79 -12.21 -0.59 -13.43
N GLN A 80 -12.06 -1.92 -13.44
CA GLN A 80 -11.34 -2.65 -14.49
C GLN A 80 -11.91 -2.39 -15.86
N GLU A 81 -13.23 -2.38 -15.98
CA GLU A 81 -13.92 -2.10 -17.26
C GLU A 81 -13.73 -0.64 -17.67
N VAL A 82 -13.99 0.32 -16.77
CA VAL A 82 -13.84 1.77 -17.05
C VAL A 82 -12.41 2.14 -17.40
N SER A 83 -11.42 1.47 -16.79
CA SER A 83 -10.00 1.73 -17.01
C SER A 83 -9.40 0.88 -18.14
N GLU A 84 -10.18 0.04 -18.83
CA GLU A 84 -9.70 -0.85 -19.91
C GLU A 84 -8.56 -1.77 -19.43
N GLY A 85 -8.75 -2.39 -18.26
CA GLY A 85 -7.81 -3.41 -17.75
C GLY A 85 -6.71 -2.90 -16.83
N ARG A 86 -6.80 -1.67 -16.29
CA ARG A 86 -5.78 -1.03 -15.47
C ARG A 86 -6.06 -1.07 -13.95
N ALA A 87 -7.04 -1.85 -13.48
CA ALA A 87 -7.35 -1.92 -12.06
C ALA A 87 -6.50 -2.95 -11.30
N ILE A 88 -6.16 -2.62 -10.05
CA ILE A 88 -5.54 -3.50 -9.05
C ILE A 88 -6.33 -3.37 -7.75
N LEU A 89 -6.62 -4.47 -7.06
CA LEU A 89 -7.29 -4.43 -5.76
C LEU A 89 -6.27 -4.49 -4.62
N GLY A 90 -5.81 -3.34 -4.14
CA GLY A 90 -5.03 -3.27 -2.91
C GLY A 90 -5.91 -3.45 -1.68
N ILE A 91 -5.57 -4.40 -0.80
CA ILE A 91 -6.38 -4.74 0.36
C ILE A 91 -5.53 -5.09 1.59
N GLY A 92 -5.96 -4.60 2.75
CA GLY A 92 -5.38 -4.90 4.06
C GLY A 92 -6.45 -5.24 5.09
N ARG A 93 -6.02 -5.56 6.33
CA ARG A 93 -6.96 -5.90 7.43
C ARG A 93 -7.80 -4.73 7.92
N GLY A 94 -7.43 -3.51 7.54
CA GLY A 94 -7.98 -2.27 8.06
C GLY A 94 -7.27 -1.80 9.34
N ASP A 95 -7.18 -0.48 9.52
CA ASP A 95 -6.67 0.20 10.71
C ASP A 95 -7.42 1.53 10.91
N SER A 96 -6.90 2.67 10.44
CA SER A 96 -7.49 4.00 10.64
C SER A 96 -8.93 4.11 10.12
N SER A 97 -9.23 3.50 8.98
CA SER A 97 -10.58 3.45 8.42
C SER A 97 -11.58 2.76 9.36
N LEU A 98 -11.14 1.69 10.03
CA LEU A 98 -11.96 0.92 10.97
C LEU A 98 -12.05 1.58 12.34
N PHE A 99 -10.94 2.16 12.81
CA PHE A 99 -10.93 2.89 14.09
C PHE A 99 -11.98 4.01 14.09
N ASN A 100 -12.05 4.79 13.01
CA ASN A 100 -12.97 5.93 12.92
C ASN A 100 -14.45 5.55 12.84
N ILE A 101 -14.77 4.26 12.72
CA ILE A 101 -16.14 3.70 12.82
C ILE A 101 -16.31 2.73 13.99
N GLY A 102 -15.39 2.76 14.97
CA GLY A 102 -15.47 1.98 16.19
C GLY A 102 -15.08 0.50 16.07
N HIS A 103 -14.33 0.13 15.02
CA HIS A 103 -13.93 -1.25 14.79
C HIS A 103 -12.41 -1.45 14.89
N LYS A 104 -12.00 -2.71 15.03
CA LYS A 104 -10.61 -3.16 15.04
C LYS A 104 -10.27 -3.86 13.73
N PRO A 105 -8.98 -3.97 13.35
CA PRO A 105 -8.55 -4.81 12.24
C PRO A 105 -9.11 -6.23 12.34
N VAL A 106 -9.61 -6.76 11.22
CA VAL A 106 -10.21 -8.11 11.23
C VAL A 106 -9.17 -9.20 11.55
N PRO A 107 -9.57 -10.32 12.21
CA PRO A 107 -8.67 -11.45 12.45
C PRO A 107 -8.09 -12.01 11.13
N PRO A 108 -6.85 -12.58 11.13
CA PRO A 108 -6.22 -13.13 9.92
C PRO A 108 -7.08 -14.15 9.18
N ARG A 109 -7.79 -15.03 9.89
CA ARG A 109 -8.68 -16.03 9.28
C ARG A 109 -9.86 -15.38 8.54
N VAL A 110 -10.46 -14.34 9.12
CA VAL A 110 -11.56 -13.59 8.47
C VAL A 110 -11.04 -12.88 7.23
N PHE A 111 -9.83 -12.30 7.31
CA PHE A 111 -9.16 -11.68 6.18
C PHE A 111 -8.92 -12.68 5.04
N GLN A 112 -8.37 -13.86 5.36
CA GLN A 112 -8.14 -14.92 4.39
C GLN A 112 -9.43 -15.34 3.68
N THR A 113 -10.48 -15.67 4.43
CA THR A 113 -11.80 -16.05 3.86
C THR A 113 -12.36 -14.95 2.95
N TYR A 114 -12.15 -13.68 3.32
CA TYR A 114 -12.60 -12.57 2.46
C TYR A 114 -11.82 -12.51 1.13
N ILE A 115 -10.49 -12.70 1.15
CA ILE A 115 -9.68 -12.76 -0.08
C ILE A 115 -10.09 -13.95 -0.96
N GLU A 116 -10.25 -15.14 -0.37
CA GLU A 116 -10.71 -16.33 -1.10
C GLU A 116 -12.09 -16.10 -1.75
N THR A 117 -12.99 -15.42 -1.05
CA THR A 117 -14.31 -15.03 -1.58
C THR A 117 -14.18 -14.03 -2.74
N LEU A 118 -13.29 -13.04 -2.61
CA LEU A 118 -12.98 -12.11 -3.72
C LEU A 118 -12.42 -12.83 -4.94
N GLN A 119 -11.52 -13.81 -4.74
CA GLN A 119 -10.97 -14.63 -5.81
C GLN A 119 -12.07 -15.36 -6.58
N ILE A 120 -13.06 -15.93 -5.87
CA ILE A 120 -14.19 -16.63 -6.51
C ILE A 120 -14.99 -15.64 -7.37
N TYR A 121 -15.41 -14.49 -6.79
CA TYR A 121 -16.18 -13.49 -7.54
C TYR A 121 -15.44 -12.93 -8.76
N LEU A 122 -14.16 -12.56 -8.59
CA LEU A 122 -13.36 -11.94 -9.66
C LEU A 122 -12.98 -12.92 -10.76
N ASN A 123 -13.02 -14.24 -10.49
CA ASN A 123 -12.88 -15.28 -11.51
C ASN A 123 -14.22 -15.66 -12.18
N GLY A 124 -15.31 -14.94 -11.90
CA GLY A 124 -16.65 -15.26 -12.43
C GLY A 124 -17.30 -16.48 -11.79
N GLY A 125 -16.72 -17.01 -10.71
CA GLY A 125 -17.25 -18.16 -9.98
C GLY A 125 -18.45 -17.82 -9.13
N SER A 126 -19.18 -18.86 -8.68
CA SER A 126 -20.31 -18.76 -7.75
C SER A 126 -19.97 -19.38 -6.39
N LEU A 127 -20.65 -18.90 -5.35
CA LEU A 127 -20.59 -19.47 -4.01
C LEU A 127 -21.99 -19.53 -3.37
N LYS A 128 -22.20 -20.48 -2.46
CA LYS A 128 -23.46 -20.56 -1.70
C LYS A 128 -23.38 -19.66 -0.46
N ALA A 129 -24.30 -18.70 -0.36
CA ALA A 129 -24.45 -17.81 0.79
C ALA A 129 -25.90 -17.89 1.30
N ASN A 130 -26.08 -18.36 2.54
CA ASN A 130 -27.41 -18.51 3.17
C ASN A 130 -28.44 -19.26 2.32
N GLY A 131 -28.02 -20.30 1.59
CA GLY A 131 -28.90 -21.10 0.73
C GLY A 131 -29.11 -20.52 -0.68
N TYR A 132 -28.56 -19.38 -0.99
CA TYR A 132 -28.62 -18.74 -2.31
C TYR A 132 -27.29 -18.89 -3.05
N GLU A 133 -27.37 -18.99 -4.37
CA GLU A 133 -26.18 -18.89 -5.23
C GLU A 133 -25.84 -17.42 -5.47
N SER A 134 -24.60 -17.04 -5.17
CA SER A 134 -24.09 -15.68 -5.30
C SER A 134 -22.97 -15.64 -6.32
N GLN A 135 -23.11 -14.80 -7.35
CA GLN A 135 -22.16 -14.63 -8.46
C GLN A 135 -22.27 -13.22 -9.03
N LEU A 136 -21.19 -12.69 -9.56
CA LEU A 136 -21.21 -11.46 -10.36
C LEU A 136 -21.60 -11.81 -11.83
N LYS A 137 -22.89 -12.05 -12.09
CA LYS A 137 -23.40 -12.55 -13.38
C LYS A 137 -23.03 -11.64 -14.57
N TRP A 138 -22.88 -10.35 -14.35
CA TRP A 138 -22.54 -9.39 -15.42
C TRP A 138 -21.10 -9.55 -15.94
N LEU A 139 -20.17 -10.17 -15.15
CA LEU A 139 -18.81 -10.46 -15.60
C LEU A 139 -18.76 -11.45 -16.78
N GLU A 140 -19.75 -12.31 -16.94
CA GLU A 140 -19.84 -13.26 -18.07
C GLU A 140 -19.88 -12.54 -19.43
N ASN A 141 -20.31 -11.28 -19.46
CA ASN A 141 -20.41 -10.46 -20.65
C ASN A 141 -19.22 -9.52 -20.86
N THR A 142 -18.19 -9.62 -20.03
CA THR A 142 -16.98 -8.79 -20.15
C THR A 142 -15.81 -9.59 -20.70
N ASN A 143 -14.96 -8.95 -21.50
CA ASN A 143 -13.69 -9.51 -21.98
C ASN A 143 -12.51 -9.09 -21.11
N ASN A 144 -12.75 -8.50 -19.93
CA ASN A 144 -11.71 -7.99 -19.07
C ASN A 144 -10.96 -9.14 -18.38
N LYS A 145 -9.63 -9.00 -18.30
CA LYS A 145 -8.83 -9.88 -17.46
C LYS A 145 -9.26 -9.70 -16.00
N LYS A 146 -9.17 -10.78 -15.22
CA LYS A 146 -9.37 -10.75 -13.78
C LYS A 146 -8.51 -9.65 -13.13
N VAL A 147 -9.10 -8.89 -12.21
CA VAL A 147 -8.37 -7.90 -11.41
C VAL A 147 -7.40 -8.61 -10.45
N PRO A 148 -6.10 -8.31 -10.49
CA PRO A 148 -5.16 -8.83 -9.52
C PRO A 148 -5.41 -8.27 -8.11
N ILE A 149 -5.23 -9.11 -7.09
CA ILE A 149 -5.32 -8.70 -5.68
C ILE A 149 -3.91 -8.47 -5.14
N ASP A 150 -3.69 -7.31 -4.51
CA ASP A 150 -2.44 -6.91 -3.85
C ASP A 150 -2.68 -6.84 -2.33
N VAL A 151 -2.13 -7.80 -1.58
CA VAL A 151 -2.28 -7.85 -0.13
C VAL A 151 -1.22 -6.99 0.55
N ALA A 152 -1.64 -5.94 1.26
CA ALA A 152 -0.76 -5.17 2.13
C ALA A 152 -0.51 -5.91 3.45
N ALA A 153 0.76 -6.15 3.76
CA ALA A 153 1.15 -7.00 4.88
C ALA A 153 2.31 -6.41 5.70
N THR A 154 2.25 -6.64 7.04
CA THR A 154 3.30 -6.24 7.98
C THR A 154 3.80 -7.42 8.81
N GLY A 155 2.94 -8.35 9.17
CA GLY A 155 3.28 -9.50 10.03
C GLY A 155 3.19 -10.84 9.32
N PRO A 156 3.86 -11.90 9.87
CA PRO A 156 4.05 -13.19 9.18
C PRO A 156 2.73 -13.85 8.79
N LYS A 157 1.68 -13.75 9.62
CA LYS A 157 0.37 -14.35 9.33
C LYS A 157 -0.28 -13.74 8.07
N ILE A 158 -0.21 -12.42 7.90
CA ILE A 158 -0.82 -11.76 6.73
C ILE A 158 0.07 -11.88 5.50
N ILE A 159 1.39 -11.88 5.68
CA ILE A 159 2.33 -12.21 4.61
C ILE A 159 2.01 -13.62 4.07
N GLY A 160 1.79 -14.61 4.96
CA GLY A 160 1.40 -15.97 4.57
C GLY A 160 0.05 -16.03 3.85
N VAL A 161 -0.96 -15.28 4.32
CA VAL A 161 -2.24 -15.18 3.61
C VAL A 161 -2.02 -14.62 2.20
N GLY A 162 -1.28 -13.53 2.05
CA GLY A 162 -0.98 -12.95 0.75
C GLY A 162 -0.22 -13.91 -0.17
N ALA A 163 0.79 -14.62 0.37
CA ALA A 163 1.56 -15.61 -0.36
C ALA A 163 0.71 -16.70 -1.01
N MET A 164 -0.36 -17.12 -0.31
CA MET A 164 -1.20 -18.25 -0.72
C MET A 164 -2.46 -17.87 -1.50
N THR A 165 -2.91 -16.59 -1.40
CA THR A 165 -4.24 -16.23 -1.88
C THR A 165 -4.27 -15.03 -2.82
N SER A 166 -3.13 -14.42 -3.13
CA SER A 166 -3.09 -13.21 -3.96
C SER A 166 -1.98 -13.23 -5.02
N GLU A 167 -2.14 -12.44 -6.06
CA GLU A 167 -1.15 -12.31 -7.13
C GLU A 167 -0.01 -11.35 -6.76
N ARG A 168 -0.24 -10.48 -5.76
CA ARG A 168 0.72 -9.45 -5.36
C ARG A 168 0.72 -9.32 -3.83
N VAL A 169 1.89 -9.10 -3.26
CA VAL A 169 2.05 -8.76 -1.83
C VAL A 169 2.90 -7.51 -1.71
N SER A 170 2.39 -6.52 -0.98
CA SER A 170 3.10 -5.26 -0.71
C SER A 170 3.39 -5.12 0.79
N PHE A 171 4.68 -5.06 1.13
CA PHE A 171 5.12 -4.94 2.52
C PHE A 171 4.97 -3.50 3.05
N ALA A 172 4.44 -3.35 4.25
CA ALA A 172 4.42 -2.08 5.00
C ALA A 172 5.44 -2.16 6.15
N LEU A 173 6.73 -2.39 5.81
CA LEU A 173 7.83 -2.65 6.74
C LEU A 173 8.83 -1.49 6.82
N GLY A 174 8.66 -0.43 6.02
CA GLY A 174 9.66 0.62 5.81
C GLY A 174 10.76 0.19 4.85
N ALA A 175 11.80 1.02 4.74
CA ALA A 175 12.88 0.87 3.76
C ALA A 175 14.13 0.16 4.28
N ASP A 176 14.07 -0.39 5.49
CA ASP A 176 15.14 -1.21 6.04
C ASP A 176 15.24 -2.51 5.24
N VAL A 177 16.39 -2.74 4.60
CA VAL A 177 16.60 -3.87 3.69
C VAL A 177 16.51 -5.21 4.41
N ASP A 178 17.02 -5.30 5.65
CA ASP A 178 16.97 -6.54 6.42
C ASP A 178 15.54 -6.92 6.81
N ARG A 179 14.72 -5.91 7.16
CA ARG A 179 13.29 -6.12 7.43
C ARG A 179 12.51 -6.53 6.20
N LEU A 180 12.81 -5.94 5.06
CA LEU A 180 12.19 -6.33 3.79
C LEU A 180 12.63 -7.74 3.37
N ALA A 181 13.91 -8.10 3.52
CA ALA A 181 14.43 -9.44 3.28
C ALA A 181 13.77 -10.48 4.20
N TRP A 182 13.56 -10.14 5.48
CA TRP A 182 12.74 -10.98 6.36
C TRP A 182 11.32 -11.16 5.81
N GLY A 183 10.67 -10.10 5.32
CA GLY A 183 9.34 -10.19 4.69
C GLY A 183 9.34 -11.14 3.50
N VAL A 184 10.35 -11.07 2.64
CA VAL A 184 10.54 -12.00 1.51
C VAL A 184 10.69 -13.44 1.98
N SER A 185 11.50 -13.69 3.02
CA SER A 185 11.69 -15.04 3.58
C SER A 185 10.39 -15.63 4.14
N GLN A 186 9.48 -14.78 4.69
CA GLN A 186 8.16 -15.22 5.16
C GLN A 186 7.24 -15.68 4.01
N ILE A 187 7.34 -15.09 2.83
CA ILE A 187 6.65 -15.58 1.61
C ILE A 187 7.15 -16.98 1.27
N GLU A 188 8.47 -17.17 1.19
CA GLU A 188 9.09 -18.44 0.85
C GLU A 188 8.75 -19.54 1.85
N GLN A 189 8.85 -19.22 3.14
CA GLN A 189 8.48 -20.17 4.20
C GLN A 189 7.01 -20.57 4.13
N SER A 190 6.10 -19.61 3.93
CA SER A 190 4.66 -19.90 3.83
C SER A 190 4.33 -20.81 2.64
N ILE A 191 5.03 -20.64 1.53
CA ILE A 191 4.89 -21.48 0.36
C ILE A 191 5.41 -22.90 0.64
N LEU A 192 6.58 -23.03 1.26
CA LEU A 192 7.16 -24.32 1.62
C LEU A 192 6.29 -25.10 2.61
N ASP A 193 5.78 -24.43 3.63
CA ASP A 193 4.96 -25.05 4.69
C ASP A 193 3.58 -25.49 4.22
N SER A 194 3.07 -24.90 3.14
CA SER A 194 1.70 -25.16 2.67
C SER A 194 1.49 -26.55 2.08
N ASN A 195 2.55 -27.24 1.62
CA ASN A 195 2.47 -28.47 0.81
C ASN A 195 1.51 -28.38 -0.40
N GLN A 196 1.10 -27.15 -0.78
CA GLN A 196 0.22 -26.91 -1.92
C GLN A 196 1.03 -26.47 -3.14
N MET A 197 0.66 -26.97 -4.30
CA MET A 197 1.17 -26.42 -5.57
C MET A 197 0.52 -25.06 -5.80
N ILE A 198 1.28 -23.98 -5.58
CA ILE A 198 0.86 -22.64 -6.02
C ILE A 198 1.19 -22.48 -7.51
N SER A 199 0.28 -21.88 -8.24
CA SER A 199 0.44 -21.66 -9.69
C SER A 199 1.58 -20.70 -10.03
N SER A 200 1.86 -19.74 -9.15
CA SER A 200 2.98 -18.79 -9.26
C SER A 200 3.25 -18.09 -7.92
N LYS A 201 4.51 -17.72 -7.66
CA LYS A 201 4.86 -16.79 -6.56
C LYS A 201 4.18 -15.45 -6.79
N PRO A 202 3.67 -14.75 -5.73
CA PRO A 202 3.18 -13.38 -5.87
C PRO A 202 4.32 -12.43 -6.24
N SER A 203 4.01 -11.40 -7.05
CA SER A 203 4.90 -10.26 -7.27
C SER A 203 5.02 -9.42 -5.99
N LEU A 204 6.24 -9.01 -5.63
CA LEU A 204 6.52 -8.33 -4.36
C LEU A 204 6.62 -6.82 -4.52
N GLY A 205 6.00 -6.10 -3.61
CA GLY A 205 6.07 -4.65 -3.51
C GLY A 205 6.35 -4.18 -2.08
N ALA A 206 6.60 -2.88 -1.94
CA ALA A 206 6.75 -2.23 -0.64
C ALA A 206 6.15 -0.82 -0.63
N TYR A 207 5.52 -0.43 0.46
CA TYR A 207 5.12 0.94 0.77
C TYR A 207 6.29 1.64 1.43
N LEU A 208 6.87 2.64 0.77
CA LEU A 208 8.05 3.33 1.25
C LEU A 208 7.82 4.84 1.34
N ASN A 209 8.19 5.43 2.47
CA ASN A 209 8.27 6.88 2.61
C ASN A 209 9.50 7.37 1.86
N ILE A 210 9.31 8.26 0.88
CA ILE A 210 10.40 8.70 -0.01
C ILE A 210 10.39 10.24 -0.16
N CYS A 211 11.58 10.85 -0.01
CA CYS A 211 11.79 12.25 -0.33
C CYS A 211 13.19 12.46 -0.92
N VAL A 212 13.25 12.85 -2.19
CA VAL A 212 14.51 13.24 -2.85
C VAL A 212 14.78 14.71 -2.55
N HIS A 213 15.85 14.98 -1.79
CA HIS A 213 16.20 16.33 -1.34
C HIS A 213 17.70 16.39 -1.03
N ASP A 214 18.38 17.50 -1.37
CA ASP A 214 19.83 17.64 -1.14
C ASP A 214 20.16 17.75 0.35
N ASP A 215 19.28 18.37 1.13
CA ASP A 215 19.34 18.41 2.60
C ASP A 215 18.58 17.20 3.16
N ILE A 216 19.33 16.25 3.70
CA ILE A 216 18.79 14.98 4.23
C ILE A 216 17.99 15.19 5.53
N GLU A 217 18.35 16.18 6.35
CA GLU A 217 17.61 16.49 7.57
C GLU A 217 16.23 17.07 7.22
N ARG A 218 16.20 17.96 6.20
CA ARG A 218 14.93 18.47 5.66
C ARG A 218 14.10 17.36 5.05
N ALA A 219 14.70 16.44 4.30
CA ALA A 219 14.01 15.27 3.76
C ALA A 219 13.36 14.41 4.87
N ALA A 220 14.07 14.20 5.97
CA ALA A 220 13.56 13.47 7.13
C ALA A 220 12.34 14.14 7.75
N GLU A 221 12.36 15.47 7.89
CA GLU A 221 11.20 16.24 8.40
C GLU A 221 9.99 16.14 7.45
N LEU A 222 10.23 16.19 6.14
CA LEU A 222 9.17 16.11 5.13
C LEU A 222 8.46 14.75 5.12
N VAL A 223 9.17 13.65 5.39
CA VAL A 223 8.57 12.30 5.45
C VAL A 223 8.09 11.88 6.84
N ARG A 224 8.48 12.57 7.90
CA ARG A 224 8.17 12.25 9.30
C ARG A 224 6.70 11.89 9.53
N PRO A 225 5.69 12.66 9.04
CA PRO A 225 4.27 12.31 9.22
C PRO A 225 3.91 10.95 8.62
N GLY A 226 4.40 10.67 7.42
CA GLY A 226 4.18 9.40 6.74
C GLY A 226 4.89 8.22 7.43
N VAL A 227 6.13 8.41 7.88
CA VAL A 227 6.88 7.41 8.66
C VAL A 227 6.12 7.05 9.93
N GLY A 228 5.57 8.02 10.66
CA GLY A 228 4.78 7.78 11.86
C GLY A 228 3.58 6.86 11.61
N ILE A 229 2.87 7.04 10.48
CA ILE A 229 1.75 6.19 10.10
C ILE A 229 2.20 4.75 9.83
N PHE A 230 3.21 4.57 8.99
CA PHE A 230 3.63 3.23 8.56
C PHE A 230 4.41 2.48 9.66
N ALA A 231 5.21 3.17 10.44
CA ALA A 231 5.91 2.59 11.59
C ALA A 231 4.94 2.13 12.69
N HIS A 232 3.81 2.82 12.88
CA HIS A 232 2.76 2.42 13.82
C HIS A 232 2.28 0.98 13.58
N PHE A 233 2.18 0.52 12.33
CA PHE A 233 1.73 -0.85 12.03
C PHE A 233 2.65 -1.92 12.63
N THR A 234 3.97 -1.67 12.73
CA THR A 234 4.92 -2.53 13.45
C THR A 234 4.82 -2.34 14.97
N GLY A 235 4.46 -1.14 15.44
CA GLY A 235 4.26 -0.81 16.84
C GLY A 235 2.97 -1.37 17.46
N MET A 236 2.00 -1.85 16.67
CA MET A 236 0.71 -2.34 17.15
C MET A 236 0.87 -3.51 18.13
N SER A 237 0.00 -3.57 19.14
CA SER A 237 -0.03 -4.65 20.13
C SER A 237 -0.17 -6.03 19.46
N GLY A 238 0.70 -6.96 19.83
CA GLY A 238 0.74 -8.31 19.28
C GLY A 238 1.41 -8.41 17.89
N ALA A 239 2.03 -7.34 17.38
CA ALA A 239 2.85 -7.41 16.19
C ALA A 239 4.12 -8.27 16.48
N ASN A 240 4.50 -9.10 15.50
CA ASN A 240 5.80 -9.80 15.57
C ASN A 240 6.92 -8.79 15.31
N ARG A 241 7.94 -8.77 16.15
CA ARG A 241 9.08 -7.86 16.10
C ARG A 241 10.43 -8.54 16.11
N ASP A 242 10.47 -9.86 15.94
CA ASP A 242 11.72 -10.64 15.96
C ASP A 242 12.70 -10.20 14.87
N HIS A 243 12.17 -9.59 13.81
CA HIS A 243 12.91 -9.03 12.68
C HIS A 243 13.30 -7.54 12.86
N VAL A 244 12.97 -6.93 14.00
CA VAL A 244 13.29 -5.52 14.29
C VAL A 244 14.63 -5.46 14.98
N ASN A 245 15.54 -4.63 14.47
CA ASN A 245 16.82 -4.43 15.13
C ASN A 245 16.65 -3.80 16.53
N GLN A 246 17.59 -4.04 17.42
CA GLN A 246 17.51 -3.62 18.83
C GLN A 246 17.38 -2.10 18.99
N ALA A 247 18.02 -1.32 18.10
CA ALA A 247 17.99 0.13 18.15
C ALA A 247 16.58 0.71 17.91
N ASP A 248 15.77 0.03 17.08
CA ASP A 248 14.44 0.49 16.69
C ASP A 248 13.32 -0.06 17.59
N GLN A 249 13.57 -1.10 18.40
CA GLN A 249 12.54 -1.70 19.26
C GLN A 249 11.88 -0.67 20.19
N SER A 250 12.66 0.19 20.84
CA SER A 250 12.14 1.22 21.74
C SER A 250 11.27 2.24 21.01
N THR A 251 11.59 2.58 19.75
CA THR A 251 10.78 3.49 18.93
C THR A 251 9.44 2.84 18.58
N PHE A 252 9.43 1.57 18.19
CA PHE A 252 8.18 0.86 17.91
C PHE A 252 7.33 0.65 19.18
N ASP A 253 7.93 0.48 20.36
CA ASP A 253 7.21 0.41 21.64
C ASP A 253 6.51 1.73 21.96
N LYS A 254 7.22 2.86 21.80
CA LYS A 254 6.66 4.20 21.98
C LYS A 254 5.52 4.47 20.97
N LEU A 255 5.75 4.17 19.69
CA LEU A 255 4.72 4.29 18.66
C LEU A 255 3.50 3.41 18.95
N GLY A 256 3.69 2.21 19.48
CA GLY A 256 2.60 1.32 19.85
C GLY A 256 1.75 1.80 21.02
N SER A 257 2.39 2.43 22.02
CA SER A 257 1.74 2.91 23.24
C SER A 257 1.16 4.31 23.12
N ASN A 258 1.84 5.21 22.39
CA ASN A 258 1.55 6.65 22.38
C ASN A 258 0.89 7.14 21.08
N TYR A 259 0.55 6.23 20.14
CA TYR A 259 -0.03 6.62 18.86
C TYR A 259 -1.42 7.24 19.02
N ASP A 260 -1.50 8.55 18.78
CA ASP A 260 -2.77 9.27 18.78
C ASP A 260 -3.49 9.11 17.42
N LYS A 261 -4.49 8.25 17.39
CA LYS A 261 -5.30 7.96 16.19
C LYS A 261 -6.13 9.15 15.73
N HIS A 262 -6.46 10.09 16.62
CA HIS A 262 -7.18 11.31 16.26
C HIS A 262 -6.28 12.33 15.56
N ARG A 263 -4.97 12.20 15.74
CA ARG A 263 -3.94 12.98 15.04
C ARG A 263 -3.18 12.18 14.00
N HIS A 264 -3.85 11.20 13.42
CA HIS A 264 -3.31 10.32 12.39
C HIS A 264 -2.76 11.13 11.20
N GLY A 265 -1.47 10.91 10.87
CA GLY A 265 -0.80 11.58 9.77
C GLY A 265 -0.41 13.04 10.01
N ARG A 266 -0.48 13.54 11.23
CA ARG A 266 -0.01 14.88 11.57
C ARG A 266 1.45 14.86 12.04
N GLY A 267 2.32 15.66 11.41
CA GLY A 267 3.73 15.76 11.77
C GLY A 267 3.99 16.39 13.14
N ASP A 268 3.05 17.21 13.63
CA ASP A 268 3.09 17.84 14.95
C ASP A 268 2.51 16.97 16.08
N ALA A 269 2.11 15.71 15.78
CA ALA A 269 1.67 14.77 16.80
C ALA A 269 2.86 14.30 17.65
N THR A 270 2.66 14.10 18.95
CA THR A 270 3.71 13.69 19.91
C THR A 270 4.43 12.43 19.44
N HIS A 271 3.69 11.43 18.97
CA HIS A 271 4.27 10.17 18.48
C HIS A 271 5.17 10.36 17.24
N ALA A 272 4.92 11.38 16.41
CA ALA A 272 5.77 11.69 15.26
C ALA A 272 7.07 12.39 15.70
N GLN A 273 7.03 13.21 16.73
CA GLN A 273 8.19 13.94 17.26
C GLN A 273 9.17 13.06 18.05
N GLU A 274 8.73 11.90 18.53
CA GLU A 274 9.57 10.95 19.28
C GLU A 274 10.51 10.11 18.41
N MET A 275 10.39 10.15 17.08
CA MET A 275 11.24 9.42 16.15
C MET A 275 12.55 10.17 15.90
N SER A 276 13.71 9.50 16.14
CA SER A 276 15.01 10.07 15.84
C SER A 276 15.27 10.15 14.33
N PHE A 277 16.27 10.97 13.94
CA PHE A 277 16.71 11.04 12.54
C PHE A 277 17.17 9.67 12.01
N GLU A 278 17.98 8.95 12.81
CA GLU A 278 18.52 7.63 12.42
C GLU A 278 17.41 6.59 12.19
N PHE A 279 16.32 6.67 12.98
CA PHE A 279 15.16 5.82 12.76
C PHE A 279 14.46 6.17 11.43
N ILE A 280 14.22 7.45 11.18
CA ILE A 280 13.58 7.91 9.96
C ILE A 280 14.43 7.55 8.73
N ASP A 281 15.74 7.77 8.80
CA ASP A 281 16.66 7.42 7.72
C ASP A 281 16.64 5.92 7.41
N ARG A 282 16.66 5.05 8.42
CA ARG A 282 16.52 3.60 8.18
C ARG A 282 15.17 3.22 7.60
N PHE A 283 14.09 3.82 8.10
CA PHE A 283 12.72 3.46 7.74
C PHE A 283 12.26 4.02 6.39
N SER A 284 12.95 5.02 5.84
CA SER A 284 12.57 5.73 4.62
C SER A 284 13.69 5.77 3.57
N VAL A 285 13.39 6.25 2.39
CA VAL A 285 14.36 6.54 1.33
C VAL A 285 14.46 8.05 1.20
N ILE A 286 15.49 8.66 1.81
CA ILE A 286 15.64 10.10 1.87
C ILE A 286 17.06 10.53 1.49
N GLY A 287 17.19 11.75 1.00
CA GLY A 287 18.48 12.36 0.65
C GLY A 287 18.61 12.68 -0.83
N PRO A 288 19.83 13.01 -1.29
CA PRO A 288 20.11 13.30 -2.69
C PRO A 288 19.91 12.06 -3.59
N PRO A 289 19.73 12.27 -4.92
CA PRO A 289 19.37 11.21 -5.86
C PRO A 289 20.24 9.95 -5.77
N GLU A 290 21.55 10.09 -5.66
CA GLU A 290 22.50 8.97 -5.60
C GLU A 290 22.32 8.11 -4.33
N VAL A 291 21.96 8.72 -3.20
CA VAL A 291 21.66 8.01 -1.95
C VAL A 291 20.36 7.23 -2.09
N CYS A 292 19.33 7.88 -2.64
CA CYS A 292 18.04 7.24 -2.90
C CYS A 292 18.16 6.06 -3.88
N ILE A 293 18.89 6.25 -5.00
CA ILE A 293 19.13 5.21 -6.00
C ILE A 293 19.86 4.01 -5.39
N LYS A 294 20.90 4.25 -4.58
CA LYS A 294 21.64 3.19 -3.90
C LYS A 294 20.72 2.35 -3.02
N LYS A 295 19.87 2.99 -2.21
CA LYS A 295 18.95 2.30 -1.31
C LYS A 295 17.87 1.52 -2.08
N ILE A 296 17.30 2.11 -3.14
CA ILE A 296 16.31 1.44 -4.00
C ILE A 296 16.94 0.24 -4.72
N ASN A 297 18.20 0.32 -5.18
CA ASN A 297 18.91 -0.82 -5.76
C ASN A 297 19.09 -1.97 -4.76
N ALA A 298 19.42 -1.68 -3.50
CA ALA A 298 19.51 -2.70 -2.47
C ALA A 298 18.14 -3.37 -2.22
N ILE A 299 17.06 -2.59 -2.22
CA ILE A 299 15.68 -3.09 -2.10
C ILE A 299 15.29 -3.95 -3.33
N LYS A 300 15.67 -3.52 -4.53
CA LYS A 300 15.45 -4.30 -5.77
C LYS A 300 16.19 -5.64 -5.72
N ALA A 301 17.40 -5.65 -5.20
CA ALA A 301 18.26 -6.84 -5.16
C ALA A 301 17.69 -7.98 -4.31
N ILE A 302 16.81 -7.71 -3.34
CA ILE A 302 16.12 -8.72 -2.53
C ILE A 302 14.79 -9.19 -3.14
N GLY A 303 14.48 -8.81 -4.39
CA GLY A 303 13.30 -9.27 -5.11
C GLY A 303 12.07 -8.39 -5.01
N ILE A 304 12.17 -7.17 -4.49
CA ILE A 304 11.09 -6.18 -4.55
C ILE A 304 11.03 -5.59 -5.95
N GLU A 305 9.88 -5.73 -6.61
CA GLU A 305 9.65 -5.33 -8.00
C GLU A 305 8.86 -4.03 -8.13
N ARG A 306 8.19 -3.62 -7.05
CA ARG A 306 7.28 -2.49 -7.02
C ARG A 306 7.42 -1.68 -5.74
N ILE A 307 7.43 -0.36 -5.87
CA ILE A 307 7.44 0.59 -4.74
C ILE A 307 6.21 1.49 -4.83
N SER A 308 5.38 1.47 -3.79
CA SER A 308 4.37 2.51 -3.54
C SER A 308 5.04 3.68 -2.84
N VAL A 309 5.21 4.77 -3.57
CA VAL A 309 5.93 5.98 -3.14
C VAL A 309 5.01 6.84 -2.29
N ILE A 310 5.31 6.93 -0.99
CA ILE A 310 4.63 7.79 -0.03
C ILE A 310 5.48 9.03 0.13
N GLY A 311 5.18 10.05 -0.66
CA GLY A 311 5.89 11.33 -0.63
C GLY A 311 5.46 12.21 0.57
N PRO A 312 6.12 13.37 0.72
CA PRO A 312 5.63 14.44 1.59
C PRO A 312 4.19 14.84 1.23
N ARG A 313 3.43 15.25 2.23
CA ARG A 313 2.02 15.60 2.06
C ARG A 313 1.85 17.04 1.59
N PRO A 314 1.17 17.29 0.44
CA PRO A 314 0.97 18.65 -0.07
C PRO A 314 0.15 19.55 0.86
N ASP A 315 -0.80 18.97 1.62
CA ASP A 315 -1.62 19.71 2.61
C ASP A 315 -0.82 20.19 3.83
N HIS A 316 0.39 19.64 4.07
CA HIS A 316 1.29 20.04 5.14
C HIS A 316 2.47 20.88 4.65
N PHE A 317 3.01 20.57 3.48
CA PHE A 317 4.28 21.10 2.99
C PHE A 317 4.17 21.86 1.66
N GLY A 318 2.95 21.96 1.09
CA GLY A 318 2.71 22.76 -0.11
C GLY A 318 3.65 22.44 -1.26
N ALA A 319 4.31 23.48 -1.78
CA ALA A 319 5.21 23.38 -2.94
C ALA A 319 6.42 22.44 -2.72
N GLU A 320 6.92 22.27 -1.49
CA GLU A 320 8.03 21.34 -1.23
C GLU A 320 7.63 19.88 -1.48
N ALA A 321 6.37 19.53 -1.18
CA ALA A 321 5.86 18.19 -1.46
C ALA A 321 5.76 17.95 -2.98
N ASP A 322 5.31 18.92 -3.75
CA ASP A 322 5.25 18.84 -5.20
C ASP A 322 6.66 18.72 -5.81
N GLN A 323 7.61 19.53 -5.35
CA GLN A 323 9.02 19.47 -5.78
C GLN A 323 9.66 18.12 -5.49
N ALA A 324 9.40 17.54 -4.31
CA ALA A 324 9.92 16.21 -3.96
C ALA A 324 9.37 15.12 -4.90
N GLN A 325 8.09 15.19 -5.28
CA GLN A 325 7.49 14.28 -6.25
C GLN A 325 8.10 14.45 -7.65
N GLU A 326 8.29 15.67 -8.09
CA GLU A 326 8.88 15.99 -9.39
C GLU A 326 10.34 15.57 -9.46
N ARG A 327 11.13 15.81 -8.40
CA ARG A 327 12.51 15.31 -8.30
C ARG A 327 12.57 13.79 -8.31
N PHE A 328 11.69 13.11 -7.59
CA PHE A 328 11.62 11.65 -7.64
C PHE A 328 11.38 11.16 -9.07
N ALA A 329 10.46 11.77 -9.76
CA ALA A 329 10.16 11.39 -11.15
C ALA A 329 11.31 11.68 -12.12
N ALA A 330 11.96 12.84 -11.98
CA ALA A 330 13.04 13.27 -12.86
C ALA A 330 14.36 12.52 -12.59
N ASP A 331 14.71 12.32 -11.32
CA ASP A 331 16.05 11.87 -10.92
C ASP A 331 16.09 10.35 -10.63
N ILE A 332 14.96 9.74 -10.26
CA ILE A 332 14.93 8.33 -9.83
C ILE A 332 14.30 7.43 -10.89
N ILE A 333 13.08 7.73 -11.36
CA ILE A 333 12.31 6.83 -12.25
C ILE A 333 13.13 6.42 -13.49
N PRO A 334 13.84 7.33 -14.20
CA PRO A 334 14.57 6.97 -15.42
C PRO A 334 15.68 5.92 -15.18
N THR A 335 16.32 5.95 -14.01
CA THR A 335 17.40 4.99 -13.65
C THR A 335 16.91 3.53 -13.58
N PHE A 336 15.60 3.32 -13.31
CA PHE A 336 15.00 1.99 -13.13
C PHE A 336 14.13 1.54 -14.31
N ARG A 337 14.06 2.34 -15.37
CA ARG A 337 13.47 1.96 -16.65
C ARG A 337 14.52 1.30 -17.52
N GLY A 338 14.49 0.02 -17.58
CA GLY A 338 15.32 -0.82 -18.46
C GLY A 338 14.52 -2.02 -18.88
#